data_a6efe42fa168b4a99db0489d2d923db8
#
_entry.id   a6efe42fa168b4a99db0489d2d923db8
#
_cell.length_a   1.000
_cell.length_b   1.000
_cell.length_c   1.000
_cell.angle_alpha   90.00
_cell.angle_beta   90.00
_cell.angle_gamma   90.00
#
_symmetry.space_group_name_H-M   'P 1'
#
loop_
_entity.id
_entity.type
_entity.pdbx_description
1 polymer ?
#
loop_
_entity_poly.entity_id
_entity_poly.type
_entity_poly.pdbx_seq_one_letter_code
_entity_poly.pdbx_strand_id
1 'polypeptide(L)'
;RGARCQCCFDLRLEKAAQKCSELGIKRFTTTLASSRWKTLSQVDAAGHAAEKKYPGVTYWEKNWRKGGLQDRRGELIKINNFYNQQWCGCEFSMGHMVQNRDKIEEKNLPDFLKKGTSDAQ
;
A
#
# COMPACT_ATOMS: atom_id res chain seq x y z
N ARG A 1 -11.43 -0.74 -0.19
CA ARG A 1 -12.47 -0.14 0.61
C ARG A 1 -13.79 -0.87 0.59
N GLY A 2 -14.08 -1.73 -0.33
CA GLY A 2 -15.21 -2.63 -0.32
C GLY A 2 -14.73 -4.05 -0.26
N ALA A 3 -15.60 -4.99 -0.64
CA ALA A 3 -15.29 -6.42 -0.66
C ALA A 3 -14.12 -6.76 -1.56
N ARG A 4 -13.97 -6.07 -2.69
CA ARG A 4 -12.85 -6.26 -3.61
C ARG A 4 -11.51 -5.94 -2.95
N CYS A 5 -11.43 -4.83 -2.21
CA CYS A 5 -10.22 -4.46 -1.48
C CYS A 5 -9.92 -5.46 -0.37
N GLN A 6 -10.94 -5.96 0.33
CA GLN A 6 -10.77 -6.99 1.35
C GLN A 6 -10.16 -8.26 0.75
N CYS A 7 -10.66 -8.72 -0.40
CA CYS A 7 -10.10 -9.88 -1.10
C CYS A 7 -8.64 -9.66 -1.50
N CYS A 8 -8.30 -8.46 -1.95
CA CYS A 8 -6.93 -8.10 -2.31
C CYS A 8 -6.00 -8.17 -1.08
N PHE A 9 -6.42 -7.60 0.05
CA PHE A 9 -5.64 -7.64 1.28
C PHE A 9 -5.52 -9.06 1.81
N ASP A 10 -6.61 -9.83 1.80
CA ASP A 10 -6.60 -11.23 2.24
C ASP A 10 -5.58 -12.05 1.43
N LEU A 11 -5.60 -11.92 0.12
CA LEU A 11 -4.68 -12.64 -0.76
C LEU A 11 -3.22 -12.27 -0.48
N ARG A 12 -2.93 -10.97 -0.39
CA ARG A 12 -1.56 -10.48 -0.20
C ARG A 12 -0.99 -10.88 1.16
N LEU A 13 -1.76 -10.73 2.22
CA LEU A 13 -1.30 -11.05 3.57
C LEU A 13 -1.27 -12.55 3.82
N GLU A 14 -2.16 -13.31 3.21
CA GLU A 14 -2.11 -14.78 3.24
C GLU A 14 -0.83 -15.29 2.58
N LYS A 15 -0.44 -14.75 1.44
CA LYS A 15 0.81 -15.10 0.77
C LYS A 15 2.04 -14.74 1.61
N ALA A 16 2.01 -13.60 2.27
CA ALA A 16 3.09 -13.20 3.17
C ALA A 16 3.21 -14.17 4.35
N ALA A 17 2.09 -14.54 4.96
CA ALA A 17 2.07 -15.51 6.06
C ALA A 17 2.55 -16.90 5.62
N GLN A 18 2.12 -17.34 4.45
CA GLN A 18 2.57 -18.60 3.85
C GLN A 18 4.09 -18.61 3.70
N LYS A 19 4.65 -17.54 3.15
CA LYS A 19 6.09 -17.44 2.96
C LYS A 19 6.85 -17.41 4.29
N CYS A 20 6.31 -16.70 5.28
CA CYS A 20 6.87 -16.69 6.63
C CYS A 20 6.91 -18.10 7.23
N SER A 21 5.82 -18.87 7.07
CA SER A 21 5.75 -20.25 7.55
C SER A 21 6.80 -21.13 6.88
N GLU A 22 6.97 -21.01 5.56
CA GLU A 22 7.96 -21.76 4.80
C GLU A 22 9.40 -21.44 5.22
N LEU A 23 9.68 -20.18 5.53
CA LEU A 23 11.02 -19.71 5.88
C LEU A 23 11.33 -19.76 7.38
N GLY A 24 10.37 -20.17 8.21
CA GLY A 24 10.55 -20.20 9.67
C GLY A 24 10.52 -18.82 10.32
N ILE A 25 9.98 -17.80 9.65
CA ILE A 25 9.84 -16.45 10.19
C ILE A 25 8.58 -16.41 11.06
N LYS A 26 8.70 -15.92 12.29
CA LYS A 26 7.63 -15.99 13.28
C LYS A 26 6.65 -14.82 13.23
N ARG A 27 7.02 -13.69 12.65
CA ARG A 27 6.20 -12.49 12.60
C ARG A 27 6.22 -11.86 11.21
N PHE A 28 5.11 -11.24 10.85
CA PHE A 28 5.04 -10.42 9.65
C PHE A 28 4.19 -9.19 9.90
N THR A 29 4.40 -8.17 9.10
CA THR A 29 3.60 -6.96 9.10
C THR A 29 3.48 -6.45 7.67
N THR A 30 2.82 -5.31 7.49
CA THR A 30 2.65 -4.74 6.16
C THR A 30 2.69 -3.22 6.20
N THR A 31 3.29 -2.63 5.19
CA THR A 31 3.26 -1.19 4.97
C THR A 31 1.91 -0.72 4.38
N LEU A 32 1.03 -1.63 4.00
CA LEU A 32 -0.34 -1.27 3.59
C LEU A 32 -1.06 -0.46 4.68
N ALA A 33 -0.73 -0.73 5.95
CA ALA A 33 -1.31 -0.01 7.09
C ALA A 33 -0.90 1.46 7.15
N SER A 34 0.13 1.89 6.43
CA SER A 34 0.54 3.30 6.37
C SER A 34 -0.20 4.09 5.30
N SER A 35 -0.89 3.43 4.40
CA SER A 35 -1.55 4.08 3.27
C SER A 35 -2.86 4.75 3.67
N ARG A 36 -2.98 6.06 3.38
CA ARG A 36 -4.23 6.80 3.57
C ARG A 36 -5.36 6.33 2.67
N TRP A 37 -5.04 5.60 1.60
CA TRP A 37 -6.02 5.09 0.64
C TRP A 37 -6.68 3.80 1.07
N LYS A 38 -6.20 3.18 2.15
CA LYS A 38 -6.66 1.88 2.63
C LYS A 38 -7.28 2.00 4.01
N THR A 39 -8.29 1.18 4.27
CA THR A 39 -8.95 1.11 5.57
C THR A 39 -8.14 0.21 6.49
N LEU A 40 -7.63 0.77 7.59
CA LEU A 40 -6.78 0.03 8.53
C LEU A 40 -7.46 -1.22 9.07
N SER A 41 -8.76 -1.12 9.42
CA SER A 41 -9.51 -2.27 9.94
C SER A 41 -9.58 -3.43 8.94
N GLN A 42 -9.70 -3.16 7.64
CA GLN A 42 -9.68 -4.19 6.61
C GLN A 42 -8.30 -4.85 6.50
N VAL A 43 -7.24 -4.06 6.58
CA VAL A 43 -5.86 -4.57 6.53
C VAL A 43 -5.58 -5.47 7.74
N ASP A 44 -5.95 -5.02 8.93
CA ASP A 44 -5.74 -5.78 10.16
C ASP A 44 -6.57 -7.06 10.18
N ALA A 45 -7.81 -7.02 9.70
CA ALA A 45 -8.66 -8.21 9.58
C ALA A 45 -8.01 -9.25 8.66
N ALA A 46 -7.44 -8.82 7.54
CA ALA A 46 -6.73 -9.71 6.62
C ALA A 46 -5.48 -10.31 7.26
N GLY A 47 -4.73 -9.51 8.03
CA GLY A 47 -3.55 -9.96 8.76
C GLY A 47 -3.89 -11.04 9.78
N HIS A 48 -4.93 -10.83 10.58
CA HIS A 48 -5.37 -11.81 11.58
C HIS A 48 -5.96 -13.08 10.95
N ALA A 49 -6.65 -12.96 9.82
CA ALA A 49 -7.15 -14.12 9.08
C ALA A 49 -5.99 -14.98 8.56
N ALA A 50 -4.95 -14.35 8.03
CA ALA A 50 -3.74 -15.03 7.57
C ALA A 50 -3.00 -15.72 8.71
N GLU A 51 -2.89 -15.06 9.86
CA GLU A 51 -2.30 -15.59 11.08
C GLU A 51 -2.99 -16.91 11.51
N LYS A 52 -4.30 -16.96 11.44
CA LYS A 52 -5.08 -18.15 11.80
C LYS A 52 -4.83 -19.32 10.85
N LYS A 53 -4.56 -19.07 9.59
CA LYS A 53 -4.29 -20.11 8.59
C LYS A 53 -2.91 -20.75 8.73
N TYR A 54 -1.95 -20.02 9.27
CA TYR A 54 -0.57 -20.47 9.38
C TYR A 54 -0.12 -20.44 10.85
N PRO A 55 -0.38 -21.50 11.63
CA PRO A 55 0.05 -21.58 13.03
C PRO A 55 1.56 -21.37 13.15
N GLY A 56 1.97 -20.63 14.16
CA GLY A 56 3.38 -20.28 14.38
C GLY A 56 3.81 -18.98 13.73
N VAL A 57 2.96 -18.37 12.91
CA VAL A 57 3.21 -17.05 12.31
C VAL A 57 2.24 -16.05 12.93
N THR A 58 2.74 -14.92 13.42
CA THR A 58 1.95 -13.89 14.09
C THR A 58 1.93 -12.62 13.26
N TYR A 59 0.73 -12.04 13.08
CA TYR A 59 0.59 -10.73 12.45
C TYR A 59 0.88 -9.63 13.47
N TRP A 60 1.84 -8.75 13.15
CA TRP A 60 2.15 -7.59 13.97
C TRP A 60 1.24 -6.42 13.55
N GLU A 61 0.23 -6.17 14.37
CA GLU A 61 -0.73 -5.08 14.18
C GLU A 61 -0.11 -3.74 14.61
N LYS A 62 0.60 -3.11 13.68
CA LYS A 62 1.22 -1.80 13.91
C LYS A 62 0.48 -0.72 13.12
N ASN A 63 0.04 0.31 13.82
CA ASN A 63 -0.51 1.49 13.14
C ASN A 63 0.62 2.44 12.73
N TRP A 64 1.05 2.31 11.50
CA TRP A 64 2.14 3.10 10.93
C TRP A 64 1.77 4.56 10.68
N ARG A 65 0.51 4.96 10.96
CA ARG A 65 0.04 6.34 10.82
C ARG A 65 0.20 7.15 12.09
N LYS A 66 0.49 6.52 13.24
CA LYS A 66 0.62 7.16 14.55
C LYS A 66 2.07 7.40 14.94
N GLY A 67 2.27 8.18 16.00
CA GLY A 67 3.58 8.41 16.59
C GLY A 67 4.49 9.31 15.76
N GLY A 68 3.91 10.21 14.96
CA GLY A 68 4.68 11.13 14.12
C GLY A 68 5.21 10.51 12.83
N LEU A 69 4.90 9.25 12.54
CA LEU A 69 5.41 8.54 11.37
C LEU A 69 4.94 9.16 10.05
N GLN A 70 3.69 9.63 9.98
CA GLN A 70 3.16 10.29 8.78
C GLN A 70 3.84 11.65 8.55
N ASP A 71 4.07 12.41 9.60
CA ASP A 71 4.74 13.71 9.50
C ASP A 71 6.19 13.51 9.04
N ARG A 72 6.88 12.54 9.60
CA ARG A 72 8.26 12.22 9.21
C ARG A 72 8.33 11.73 7.77
N ARG A 73 7.38 10.92 7.34
CA ARG A 73 7.26 10.49 5.95
C ARG A 73 7.11 11.69 5.02
N GLY A 74 6.22 12.62 5.36
CA GLY A 74 6.01 13.83 4.58
C GLY A 74 7.26 14.68 4.46
N GLU A 75 7.99 14.87 5.56
CA GLU A 75 9.27 15.60 5.57
C GLU A 75 10.29 14.96 4.62
N LEU A 76 10.45 13.63 4.71
CA LEU A 76 11.42 12.91 3.89
C LEU A 76 11.08 12.98 2.40
N ILE A 77 9.80 12.92 2.05
CA ILE A 77 9.34 13.06 0.67
C ILE A 77 9.70 14.45 0.13
N LYS A 78 9.50 15.51 0.92
CA LYS A 78 9.80 16.88 0.53
C LYS A 78 11.30 17.11 0.39
N ILE A 79 12.08 16.71 1.41
CA ILE A 79 13.53 16.91 1.45
C ILE A 79 14.22 16.21 0.28
N ASN A 80 13.81 14.99 -0.03
CA ASN A 80 14.47 14.17 -1.05
C ASN A 80 13.73 14.19 -2.39
N ASN A 81 12.63 14.93 -2.50
CA ASN A 81 11.80 14.99 -3.71
C ASN A 81 11.41 13.59 -4.22
N PHE A 82 11.06 12.69 -3.32
CA PHE A 82 10.67 11.33 -3.69
C PHE A 82 9.33 11.30 -4.43
N TYR A 83 9.20 10.33 -5.32
CA TYR A 83 7.92 10.01 -5.92
C TYR A 83 6.90 9.62 -4.85
N ASN A 84 5.72 10.22 -4.90
CA ASN A 84 4.63 9.93 -3.97
C ASN A 84 3.45 9.39 -4.77
N GLN A 85 3.24 8.09 -4.70
CA GLN A 85 2.19 7.41 -5.45
C GLN A 85 0.80 7.91 -5.08
N GLN A 86 -0.01 8.22 -6.09
CA GLN A 86 -1.32 8.82 -5.93
C GLN A 86 -2.47 7.83 -6.14
N TRP A 87 -2.18 6.56 -6.25
CA TRP A 87 -3.15 5.49 -6.43
C TRP A 87 -2.62 4.21 -5.78
N CYS A 88 -3.50 3.23 -5.52
CA CYS A 88 -3.08 2.04 -4.78
C CYS A 88 -2.36 0.99 -5.64
N GLY A 89 -2.30 1.19 -6.95
CA GLY A 89 -1.66 0.27 -7.88
C GLY A 89 -2.63 -0.66 -8.61
N CYS A 90 -3.92 -0.67 -8.26
CA CYS A 90 -4.91 -1.49 -8.96
C CYS A 90 -5.61 -0.70 -10.06
N GLU A 91 -6.10 -1.40 -11.08
CA GLU A 91 -6.78 -0.77 -12.22
C GLU A 91 -8.00 0.06 -11.81
N PHE A 92 -8.69 -0.34 -10.75
CA PHE A 92 -9.89 0.35 -10.28
C PHE A 92 -9.60 1.71 -9.65
N SER A 93 -8.41 1.90 -9.09
CA SER A 93 -7.99 3.19 -8.55
C SER A 93 -7.30 4.05 -9.61
N MET A 94 -6.81 3.45 -10.68
CA MET A 94 -6.15 4.16 -11.78
C MET A 94 -7.10 5.15 -12.46
N GLY A 95 -8.34 4.73 -12.74
CA GLY A 95 -9.33 5.60 -13.37
C GLY A 95 -9.57 6.87 -12.59
N HIS A 96 -9.67 6.77 -11.26
CA HIS A 96 -9.84 7.93 -10.40
C HIS A 96 -8.60 8.85 -10.44
N MET A 97 -7.41 8.29 -10.44
CA MET A 97 -6.17 9.04 -10.55
C MET A 97 -6.09 9.79 -11.89
N VAL A 98 -6.45 9.12 -12.99
CA VAL A 98 -6.45 9.73 -14.33
C VAL A 98 -7.41 10.91 -14.39
N GLN A 99 -8.61 10.79 -13.80
CA GLN A 99 -9.60 11.87 -13.76
C GLN A 99 -9.10 13.08 -12.97
N ASN A 100 -8.22 12.88 -12.01
CA ASN A 100 -7.69 13.93 -11.14
C ASN A 100 -6.23 14.30 -11.45
N ARG A 101 -5.71 13.88 -12.61
CA ARG A 101 -4.31 14.06 -12.98
C ARG A 101 -3.82 15.51 -12.89
N ASP A 102 -4.69 16.47 -13.21
CA ASP A 102 -4.33 17.89 -13.21
C ASP A 102 -4.08 18.45 -11.81
N LYS A 103 -4.52 17.72 -10.77
CA LYS A 103 -4.32 18.07 -9.37
C LYS A 103 -3.10 17.41 -8.76
N ILE A 104 -2.40 16.59 -9.54
CA ILE A 104 -1.26 15.80 -9.09
C ILE A 104 0.01 16.43 -9.65
N GLU A 105 1.03 16.62 -8.79
CA GLU A 105 2.33 17.10 -9.24
C GLU A 105 2.91 16.15 -10.30
N GLU A 106 3.50 16.70 -11.34
CA GLU A 106 4.00 15.93 -12.48
C GLU A 106 4.96 14.79 -12.06
N LYS A 107 5.81 15.05 -11.07
CA LYS A 107 6.74 14.03 -10.55
C LYS A 107 6.03 12.78 -10.01
N ASN A 108 4.77 12.92 -9.59
CA ASN A 108 3.98 11.84 -8.99
C ASN A 108 3.05 11.14 -9.99
N LEU A 109 3.10 11.56 -11.25
CA LEU A 109 2.34 10.90 -12.31
C LEU A 109 3.13 9.72 -12.88
N PRO A 110 2.46 8.61 -13.26
CA PRO A 110 3.09 7.57 -14.07
C PRO A 110 3.61 8.16 -15.38
N ASP A 111 4.65 7.56 -15.94
CA ASP A 111 5.30 8.08 -17.15
C ASP A 111 4.35 8.28 -18.33
N PHE A 112 3.37 7.38 -18.50
CA PHE A 112 2.41 7.46 -19.59
C PHE A 112 1.46 8.65 -19.49
N LEU A 113 1.37 9.31 -18.32
CA LEU A 113 0.55 10.50 -18.10
C LEU A 113 1.36 11.79 -18.04
N LYS A 114 2.68 11.72 -18.06
CA LYS A 114 3.55 12.91 -18.04
C LYS A 114 3.53 13.59 -19.39
N LYS A 115 3.53 14.94 -19.36
CA LYS A 115 3.61 15.73 -20.57
C LYS A 115 4.95 15.50 -21.25
N GLY A 116 4.92 15.37 -22.57
CA GLY A 116 6.12 15.20 -23.38
C GLY A 116 6.63 13.76 -23.51
N THR A 117 6.13 12.80 -22.74
CA THR A 117 6.56 11.39 -22.88
C THR A 117 6.11 10.77 -24.21
N SER A 118 4.96 11.18 -24.72
CA SER A 118 4.45 10.71 -26.01
C SER A 118 5.32 11.15 -27.19
N ASP A 119 6.09 12.20 -27.04
CA ASP A 119 6.93 12.75 -28.10
C ASP A 119 8.26 11.99 -28.24
N ALA A 120 8.58 11.12 -27.29
CA ALA A 120 9.79 10.31 -27.32
C ALA A 120 9.74 9.17 -28.32
N GLN A 121 8.69 9.09 -29.08
CA GLN A 121 8.51 8.05 -30.09
C GLN A 121 8.93 8.55 -31.49
#